data_c8af3f9bdda7c9a1d86d5991bbd69246
#
_entry.id   c8af3f9bdda7c9a1d86d5991bbd69246
#
_cell.length_a   1.000
_cell.length_b   1.000
_cell.length_c   1.000
_cell.angle_alpha   90.00
_cell.angle_beta   90.00
_cell.angle_gamma   90.00
#
_symmetry.space_group_name_H-M   'P 1'
#
loop_
_entity.id
_entity.type
_entity.pdbx_description
1 polymer ?
#
loop_
_entity_poly.entity_id
_entity_poly.type
_entity_poly.pdbx_seq_one_letter_code
_entity_poly.pdbx_strand_id
1 'polypeptide(L)'
;PQTRCAIELGGQDAKMIFFRTNDKGDIEVADMRMNGSCAGGTGAFIDEMAKLMGVGTESGEFEQLASRGTTVHEVSGRCGVYAKTDIQPLLNEGIPTTDLALSALHAVARQTIGGLAQGIDIEPPVIFEGGTLAYNPTLVRVFREQLNLSDDQVIVPRDPQIMVARGAALSLTDMFASSQ
;
A
#
# COMPACT_ATOMS: atom_id res chain seq x y z
N PRO A 1 10.18 0.91 -18.50
CA PRO A 1 10.70 1.73 -17.40
C PRO A 1 11.36 0.80 -16.39
N GLN A 2 12.55 1.17 -15.95
CA GLN A 2 13.28 0.38 -14.96
C GLN A 2 12.67 0.68 -13.58
N THR A 3 11.78 -0.17 -13.09
CA THR A 3 11.25 -0.10 -11.73
C THR A 3 12.38 -0.19 -10.72
N ARG A 4 12.40 0.71 -9.73
CA ARG A 4 13.38 0.73 -8.65
C ARG A 4 12.83 0.18 -7.34
N CYS A 5 11.54 0.33 -7.12
CA CYS A 5 10.86 -0.18 -5.94
C CYS A 5 9.48 -0.72 -6.31
N ALA A 6 9.07 -1.82 -5.69
CA ALA A 6 7.69 -2.29 -5.70
C ALA A 6 7.11 -2.24 -4.29
N ILE A 7 5.91 -1.68 -4.16
CA ILE A 7 5.12 -1.69 -2.94
C ILE A 7 3.89 -2.56 -3.21
N GLU A 8 3.83 -3.71 -2.54
CA GLU A 8 2.70 -4.64 -2.63
C GLU A 8 1.92 -4.63 -1.31
N LEU A 9 0.63 -4.30 -1.41
CA LEU A 9 -0.28 -4.36 -0.27
C LEU A 9 -1.38 -5.38 -0.52
N GLY A 10 -1.30 -6.47 0.23
CA GLY A 10 -2.33 -7.49 0.32
C GLY A 10 -3.33 -7.22 1.44
N GLY A 11 -4.25 -8.18 1.65
CA GLY A 11 -5.24 -8.12 2.73
C GLY A 11 -4.60 -8.16 4.12
N GLN A 12 -3.55 -8.97 4.31
CA GLN A 12 -2.88 -9.13 5.61
C GLN A 12 -1.37 -8.89 5.55
N ASP A 13 -0.78 -8.95 4.37
CA ASP A 13 0.66 -8.78 4.17
C ASP A 13 0.96 -7.51 3.39
N ALA A 14 2.06 -6.88 3.72
CA ALA A 14 2.64 -5.77 2.97
C ALA A 14 4.10 -6.11 2.65
N LYS A 15 4.52 -5.86 1.41
CA LYS A 15 5.89 -6.09 0.96
C LYS A 15 6.45 -4.86 0.28
N MET A 16 7.75 -4.69 0.42
CA MET A 16 8.52 -3.69 -0.31
C MET A 16 9.74 -4.38 -0.90
N ILE A 17 9.88 -4.28 -2.21
CA ILE A 17 10.94 -4.93 -2.97
C ILE A 17 11.78 -3.83 -3.63
N PHE A 18 13.07 -3.85 -3.37
CA PHE A 18 14.03 -2.92 -3.95
C PHE A 18 14.80 -3.59 -5.07
N PHE A 19 14.93 -2.91 -6.18
CA PHE A 19 15.61 -3.42 -7.36
C PHE A 19 16.89 -2.64 -7.62
N ARG A 20 17.89 -3.32 -8.18
CA ARG A 20 19.09 -2.70 -8.71
C ARG A 20 19.40 -3.24 -10.11
N THR A 21 20.17 -2.49 -10.85
CA THR A 21 20.72 -2.95 -12.12
C THR A 21 22.10 -3.55 -11.86
N ASN A 22 22.33 -4.79 -12.30
CA ASN A 22 23.62 -5.44 -12.18
C ASN A 22 24.60 -4.95 -13.28
N ASP A 23 25.85 -5.43 -13.23
CA ASP A 23 26.91 -5.03 -14.18
C ASP A 23 26.61 -5.43 -15.64
N LYS A 24 25.67 -6.35 -15.87
CA LYS A 24 25.21 -6.77 -17.20
C LYS A 24 24.03 -5.94 -17.71
N GLY A 25 23.48 -5.05 -16.90
CA GLY A 25 22.30 -4.26 -17.22
C GLY A 25 20.96 -4.94 -16.89
N ASP A 26 20.98 -6.13 -16.26
CA ASP A 26 19.77 -6.82 -15.85
C ASP A 26 19.26 -6.27 -14.52
N ILE A 27 17.91 -6.29 -14.34
CA ILE A 27 17.29 -5.92 -13.09
C ILE A 27 17.28 -7.12 -12.15
N GLU A 28 17.76 -6.93 -10.93
CA GLU A 28 17.74 -7.95 -9.87
C GLU A 28 17.19 -7.38 -8.58
N VAL A 29 16.66 -8.26 -7.72
CA VAL A 29 16.20 -7.90 -6.38
C VAL A 29 17.41 -7.60 -5.51
N ALA A 30 17.50 -6.36 -5.03
CA ALA A 30 18.55 -5.93 -4.11
C ALA A 30 18.19 -6.23 -2.65
N ASP A 31 16.92 -5.98 -2.28
CA ASP A 31 16.39 -6.28 -0.94
C ASP A 31 14.87 -6.50 -1.04
N MET A 32 14.34 -7.28 -0.11
CA MET A 32 12.89 -7.50 0.02
C MET A 32 12.52 -7.52 1.50
N ARG A 33 11.53 -6.74 1.84
CA ARG A 33 11.02 -6.64 3.21
C ARG A 33 9.53 -6.89 3.23
N MET A 34 9.09 -7.55 4.29
CA MET A 34 7.69 -7.88 4.52
C MET A 34 7.33 -7.52 5.96
N ASN A 35 6.12 -7.04 6.18
CA ASN A 35 5.63 -6.83 7.54
C ASN A 35 5.59 -8.17 8.30
N GLY A 36 5.74 -8.07 9.62
CA GLY A 36 5.51 -9.20 10.51
C GLY A 36 4.01 -9.50 10.66
N SER A 37 3.64 -10.19 11.74
CA SER A 37 2.26 -10.63 12.03
C SER A 37 1.26 -9.48 12.32
N CYS A 38 1.63 -8.22 12.12
CA CYS A 38 0.79 -7.06 12.41
C CYS A 38 0.03 -6.63 11.15
N ALA A 39 -1.29 -6.49 11.27
CA ALA A 39 -2.16 -6.00 10.19
C ALA A 39 -1.96 -4.51 9.85
N GLY A 40 -1.15 -3.77 10.61
CA GLY A 40 -0.83 -2.37 10.32
C GLY A 40 -0.20 -2.21 8.93
N GLY A 41 -0.70 -1.26 8.15
CA GLY A 41 -0.22 -1.04 6.78
C GLY A 41 -0.79 -2.02 5.74
N THR A 42 -1.89 -2.72 6.03
CA THR A 42 -2.51 -3.71 5.14
C THR A 42 -4.00 -3.46 4.94
N GLY A 43 -4.65 -4.24 4.05
CA GLY A 43 -6.10 -4.17 3.82
C GLY A 43 -6.92 -4.46 5.07
N ALA A 44 -6.48 -5.39 5.92
CA ALA A 44 -7.17 -5.72 7.17
C ALA A 44 -7.28 -4.51 8.13
N PHE A 45 -6.29 -3.61 8.13
CA PHE A 45 -6.39 -2.36 8.87
C PHE A 45 -7.50 -1.46 8.31
N ILE A 46 -7.59 -1.35 6.99
CA ILE A 46 -8.65 -0.57 6.31
C ILE A 46 -10.03 -1.15 6.65
N ASP A 47 -10.19 -2.47 6.62
CA ASP A 47 -11.43 -3.15 6.99
C ASP A 47 -11.85 -2.88 8.44
N GLU A 48 -10.89 -2.83 9.37
CA GLU A 48 -11.17 -2.47 10.75
C GLU A 48 -11.63 -1.02 10.90
N MET A 49 -11.02 -0.09 10.16
CA MET A 49 -11.41 1.33 10.18
C MET A 49 -12.78 1.53 9.53
N ALA A 50 -13.04 0.85 8.42
CA ALA A 50 -14.36 0.86 7.77
C ALA A 50 -15.46 0.38 8.71
N LYS A 51 -15.25 -0.73 9.41
CA LYS A 51 -16.19 -1.26 10.43
C LYS A 51 -16.43 -0.25 11.55
N LEU A 52 -15.39 0.44 12.02
CA LEU A 52 -15.51 1.46 13.06
C LEU A 52 -16.36 2.65 12.59
N MET A 53 -16.27 3.02 11.32
CA MET A 53 -17.03 4.10 10.70
C MET A 53 -18.42 3.65 10.21
N GLY A 54 -18.74 2.35 10.32
CA GLY A 54 -20.04 1.79 9.89
C GLY A 54 -20.21 1.74 8.37
N VAL A 55 -19.11 1.62 7.61
CA VAL A 55 -19.12 1.54 6.14
C VAL A 55 -18.54 0.22 5.64
N GLY A 56 -18.93 -0.17 4.42
CA GLY A 56 -18.42 -1.38 3.78
C GLY A 56 -17.13 -1.12 2.99
N THR A 57 -16.24 -2.11 2.98
CA THR A 57 -15.06 -2.10 2.10
C THR A 57 -15.34 -2.78 0.78
N GLU A 58 -16.12 -3.85 0.78
CA GLU A 58 -16.47 -4.62 -0.43
C GLU A 58 -17.25 -3.81 -1.48
N SER A 59 -18.10 -2.88 -1.03
CA SER A 59 -18.86 -1.97 -1.90
C SER A 59 -18.06 -0.78 -2.41
N GLY A 60 -16.81 -0.61 -1.98
CA GLY A 60 -15.98 0.57 -2.28
C GLY A 60 -16.42 1.85 -1.54
N GLU A 61 -17.31 1.75 -0.55
CA GLU A 61 -17.79 2.92 0.22
C GLU A 61 -16.65 3.61 0.96
N PHE A 62 -15.73 2.84 1.55
CA PHE A 62 -14.59 3.40 2.26
C PHE A 62 -13.69 4.24 1.34
N GLU A 63 -13.39 3.74 0.14
CA GLU A 63 -12.64 4.48 -0.88
C GLU A 63 -13.38 5.76 -1.29
N GLN A 64 -14.71 5.67 -1.50
CA GLN A 64 -15.52 6.84 -1.84
C GLN A 64 -15.54 7.90 -0.74
N LEU A 65 -15.49 7.50 0.53
CA LEU A 65 -15.35 8.44 1.65
C LEU A 65 -13.95 9.07 1.64
N ALA A 66 -12.91 8.25 1.60
CA ALA A 66 -11.53 8.71 1.64
C ALA A 66 -11.18 9.67 0.48
N SER A 67 -11.72 9.41 -0.72
CA SER A 67 -11.50 10.26 -1.89
C SER A 67 -12.06 11.68 -1.75
N ARG A 68 -13.06 11.87 -0.89
CA ARG A 68 -13.71 13.16 -0.59
C ARG A 68 -13.16 13.85 0.65
N GLY A 69 -12.29 13.19 1.40
CA GLY A 69 -11.63 13.79 2.56
C GLY A 69 -10.72 14.95 2.16
N THR A 70 -10.68 15.97 2.98
CA THR A 70 -9.91 17.20 2.75
C THR A 70 -8.93 17.51 3.86
N THR A 71 -9.16 16.97 5.05
CA THR A 71 -8.35 17.20 6.24
C THR A 71 -7.80 15.89 6.76
N VAL A 72 -6.49 15.87 7.04
CA VAL A 72 -5.81 14.69 7.60
C VAL A 72 -5.60 14.91 9.08
N HIS A 73 -6.16 14.04 9.90
CA HIS A 73 -5.96 13.99 11.34
C HIS A 73 -4.87 12.97 11.68
N GLU A 74 -4.21 13.16 12.80
CA GLU A 74 -3.18 12.23 13.24
C GLU A 74 -3.83 10.95 13.79
N VAL A 75 -3.53 9.82 13.12
CA VAL A 75 -4.03 8.49 13.46
C VAL A 75 -2.86 7.52 13.45
N SER A 76 -2.78 6.65 14.45
CA SER A 76 -1.77 5.60 14.52
C SER A 76 -2.00 4.54 13.45
N GLY A 77 -0.99 4.24 12.65
CA GLY A 77 -1.02 3.16 11.64
C GLY A 77 -0.50 1.82 12.15
N ARG A 78 0.01 1.75 13.39
CA ARG A 78 0.72 0.56 13.90
C ARG A 78 -0.19 -0.64 14.14
N CYS A 79 -1.40 -0.40 14.62
CA CYS A 79 -2.35 -1.45 14.99
C CYS A 79 -3.76 -0.90 14.97
N GLY A 80 -4.74 -1.69 14.50
CA GLY A 80 -6.15 -1.30 14.50
C GLY A 80 -6.71 -0.93 15.88
N VAL A 81 -6.18 -1.52 16.95
CA VAL A 81 -6.58 -1.17 18.33
C VAL A 81 -6.19 0.26 18.67
N TYR A 82 -4.95 0.66 18.40
CA TYR A 82 -4.50 2.04 18.63
C TYR A 82 -5.21 3.03 17.71
N ALA A 83 -5.40 2.67 16.45
CA ALA A 83 -6.13 3.51 15.51
C ALA A 83 -7.58 3.76 15.96
N LYS A 84 -8.25 2.75 16.52
CA LYS A 84 -9.59 2.92 17.11
C LYS A 84 -9.58 3.90 18.27
N THR A 85 -8.55 3.88 19.11
CA THR A 85 -8.40 4.81 20.24
C THR A 85 -8.24 6.25 19.76
N ASP A 86 -7.61 6.45 18.61
CA ASP A 86 -7.41 7.77 18.02
C ASP A 86 -8.67 8.26 17.26
N ILE A 87 -9.31 7.37 16.50
CA ILE A 87 -10.47 7.71 15.65
C ILE A 87 -11.75 7.88 16.45
N GLN A 88 -11.99 7.06 17.50
CA GLN A 88 -13.24 7.10 18.23
C GLN A 88 -13.52 8.47 18.88
N PRO A 89 -12.57 9.16 19.52
CA PRO A 89 -12.78 10.52 20.01
C PRO A 89 -13.15 11.50 18.90
N LEU A 90 -12.46 11.43 17.76
CA LEU A 90 -12.70 12.29 16.60
C LEU A 90 -14.11 12.10 16.02
N LEU A 91 -14.59 10.85 15.97
CA LEU A 91 -15.97 10.53 15.59
C LEU A 91 -16.97 11.16 16.58
N ASN A 92 -16.70 11.08 17.88
CA ASN A 92 -17.53 11.64 18.92
C ASN A 92 -17.56 13.19 18.90
N GLU A 93 -16.49 13.81 18.44
CA GLU A 93 -16.37 15.25 18.21
C GLU A 93 -17.08 15.71 16.92
N GLY A 94 -17.58 14.77 16.12
CA GLY A 94 -18.30 15.07 14.88
C GLY A 94 -17.39 15.37 13.68
N ILE A 95 -16.12 14.97 13.74
CA ILE A 95 -15.23 15.06 12.57
C ILE A 95 -15.82 14.24 11.41
N PRO A 96 -15.85 14.77 10.18
CA PRO A 96 -16.41 14.08 9.03
C PRO A 96 -15.75 12.71 8.78
N THR A 97 -16.56 11.69 8.55
CA THR A 97 -16.05 10.34 8.24
C THR A 97 -15.18 10.31 6.99
N THR A 98 -15.38 11.23 6.05
CA THR A 98 -14.51 11.42 4.87
C THR A 98 -13.09 11.77 5.27
N ASP A 99 -12.90 12.67 6.22
CA ASP A 99 -11.58 13.08 6.71
C ASP A 99 -10.93 11.98 7.54
N LEU A 100 -11.72 11.23 8.32
CA LEU A 100 -11.22 10.10 9.09
C LEU A 100 -10.81 8.92 8.19
N ALA A 101 -11.56 8.65 7.12
CA ALA A 101 -11.19 7.64 6.13
C ALA A 101 -9.88 8.01 5.41
N LEU A 102 -9.74 9.27 4.98
CA LEU A 102 -8.49 9.77 4.40
C LEU A 102 -7.33 9.67 5.40
N SER A 103 -7.56 10.05 6.66
CA SER A 103 -6.56 9.97 7.74
C SER A 103 -6.07 8.53 7.97
N ALA A 104 -6.99 7.55 7.92
CA ALA A 104 -6.65 6.14 8.01
C ALA A 104 -5.75 5.69 6.85
N LEU A 105 -6.01 6.13 5.61
CA LEU A 105 -5.14 5.83 4.46
C LEU A 105 -3.75 6.46 4.61
N HIS A 106 -3.67 7.69 5.14
CA HIS A 106 -2.38 8.30 5.48
C HIS A 106 -1.62 7.51 6.55
N ALA A 107 -2.33 6.96 7.54
CA ALA A 107 -1.73 6.11 8.56
C ALA A 107 -1.19 4.79 7.97
N VAL A 108 -1.93 4.15 7.04
CA VAL A 108 -1.47 2.95 6.29
C VAL A 108 -0.18 3.26 5.55
N ALA A 109 -0.16 4.31 4.75
CA ALA A 109 1.03 4.66 3.96
C ALA A 109 2.25 4.96 4.84
N ARG A 110 2.09 5.77 5.91
CA ARG A 110 3.18 6.04 6.86
C ARG A 110 3.72 4.76 7.52
N GLN A 111 2.82 3.86 7.94
CA GLN A 111 3.21 2.61 8.57
C GLN A 111 3.96 1.71 7.60
N THR A 112 3.51 1.60 6.35
CA THR A 112 4.17 0.81 5.32
C THR A 112 5.55 1.37 5.00
N ILE A 113 5.65 2.68 4.73
CA ILE A 113 6.92 3.33 4.43
C ILE A 113 7.89 3.19 5.62
N GLY A 114 7.48 3.63 6.81
CA GLY A 114 8.34 3.60 8.00
C GLY A 114 8.71 2.20 8.47
N GLY A 115 7.79 1.24 8.33
CA GLY A 115 7.99 -0.14 8.75
C GLY A 115 8.83 -0.97 7.79
N LEU A 116 8.73 -0.71 6.49
CA LEU A 116 9.40 -1.54 5.46
C LEU A 116 10.64 -0.88 4.85
N ALA A 117 10.66 0.43 4.65
CA ALA A 117 11.85 1.07 4.11
C ALA A 117 13.04 1.01 5.09
N GLN A 118 12.81 1.24 6.39
CA GLN A 118 13.82 1.07 7.45
C GLN A 118 15.20 1.66 7.10
N GLY A 119 15.22 2.88 6.55
CA GLY A 119 16.45 3.58 6.20
C GLY A 119 16.98 3.31 4.79
N ILE A 120 16.30 2.51 3.98
CA ILE A 120 16.56 2.44 2.54
C ILE A 120 15.72 3.51 1.84
N ASP A 121 16.36 4.26 0.94
CA ASP A 121 15.66 5.23 0.12
C ASP A 121 14.76 4.55 -0.91
N ILE A 122 13.54 5.01 -1.02
CA ILE A 122 12.58 4.53 -2.02
C ILE A 122 12.81 5.31 -3.31
N GLU A 123 13.63 4.75 -4.18
CA GLU A 123 13.95 5.37 -5.47
C GLU A 123 12.84 5.14 -6.50
N PRO A 124 12.43 6.19 -7.25
CA PRO A 124 11.50 6.04 -8.37
C PRO A 124 12.17 5.42 -9.62
N PRO A 125 11.39 4.84 -10.55
CA PRO A 125 9.94 4.67 -10.51
C PRO A 125 9.48 3.59 -9.54
N VAL A 126 8.34 3.85 -8.87
CA VAL A 126 7.73 2.94 -7.89
C VAL A 126 6.50 2.28 -8.50
N ILE A 127 6.44 0.94 -8.43
CA ILE A 127 5.27 0.17 -8.83
C ILE A 127 4.39 -0.12 -7.61
N PHE A 128 3.09 0.08 -7.75
CA PHE A 128 2.08 -0.16 -6.73
C PHE A 128 1.21 -1.35 -7.14
N GLU A 129 1.20 -2.42 -6.34
CA GLU A 129 0.51 -3.66 -6.65
C GLU A 129 -0.18 -4.27 -5.42
N GLY A 130 -0.94 -5.34 -5.64
CA GLY A 130 -1.74 -5.99 -4.60
C GLY A 130 -3.20 -5.52 -4.56
N GLY A 131 -4.05 -6.35 -3.95
CA GLY A 131 -5.50 -6.10 -3.92
C GLY A 131 -5.87 -4.81 -3.20
N THR A 132 -5.19 -4.49 -2.10
CA THR A 132 -5.47 -3.27 -1.33
C THR A 132 -5.26 -2.01 -2.16
N LEU A 133 -4.19 -1.95 -2.97
CA LEU A 133 -3.91 -0.80 -3.84
C LEU A 133 -4.78 -0.79 -5.10
N ALA A 134 -5.17 -1.98 -5.60
CA ALA A 134 -6.06 -2.10 -6.74
C ALA A 134 -7.44 -1.46 -6.51
N TYR A 135 -7.96 -1.61 -5.28
CA TYR A 135 -9.30 -1.16 -4.92
C TYR A 135 -9.33 0.15 -4.14
N ASN A 136 -8.18 0.75 -3.84
CA ASN A 136 -8.06 2.03 -3.15
C ASN A 136 -7.12 2.99 -3.90
N PRO A 137 -7.54 3.58 -5.02
CA PRO A 137 -6.73 4.55 -5.76
C PRO A 137 -6.36 5.79 -4.94
N THR A 138 -7.19 6.19 -3.97
CA THR A 138 -6.84 7.25 -3.01
C THR A 138 -5.60 6.88 -2.20
N LEU A 139 -5.42 5.61 -1.82
CA LEU A 139 -4.22 5.17 -1.11
C LEU A 139 -2.96 5.29 -1.98
N VAL A 140 -3.05 4.98 -3.28
CA VAL A 140 -1.94 5.20 -4.22
C VAL A 140 -1.57 6.69 -4.29
N ARG A 141 -2.58 7.57 -4.37
CA ARG A 141 -2.38 9.03 -4.31
C ARG A 141 -1.68 9.45 -3.01
N VAL A 142 -2.10 8.92 -1.87
CA VAL A 142 -1.48 9.19 -0.56
C VAL A 142 -0.02 8.73 -0.53
N PHE A 143 0.31 7.55 -1.06
CA PHE A 143 1.70 7.10 -1.18
C PHE A 143 2.53 8.05 -2.04
N ARG A 144 1.98 8.45 -3.20
CA ARG A 144 2.64 9.41 -4.10
C ARG A 144 2.97 10.72 -3.38
N GLU A 145 2.01 11.25 -2.63
CA GLU A 145 2.17 12.49 -1.85
C GLU A 145 3.24 12.34 -0.76
N GLN A 146 3.19 11.25 0.02
CA GLN A 146 4.14 11.02 1.12
C GLN A 146 5.57 10.74 0.65
N LEU A 147 5.71 10.11 -0.52
CA LEU A 147 7.00 9.84 -1.15
C LEU A 147 7.46 10.98 -2.08
N ASN A 148 6.66 12.04 -2.22
CA ASN A 148 6.93 13.18 -3.09
C ASN A 148 7.24 12.78 -4.54
N LEU A 149 6.46 11.83 -5.09
CA LEU A 149 6.61 11.32 -6.45
C LEU A 149 5.81 12.14 -7.45
N SER A 150 6.36 12.38 -8.63
CA SER A 150 5.62 12.88 -9.79
C SER A 150 4.81 11.76 -10.48
N ASP A 151 3.86 12.12 -11.34
CA ASP A 151 2.97 11.14 -11.99
C ASP A 151 3.72 10.13 -12.85
N ASP A 152 4.80 10.53 -13.52
CA ASP A 152 5.65 9.68 -14.35
C ASP A 152 6.55 8.72 -13.53
N GLN A 153 6.65 8.94 -12.23
CA GLN A 153 7.39 8.10 -11.28
C GLN A 153 6.52 7.03 -10.61
N VAL A 154 5.21 7.08 -10.83
CA VAL A 154 4.23 6.13 -10.27
C VAL A 154 3.77 5.16 -11.35
N ILE A 155 3.87 3.86 -11.07
CA ILE A 155 3.42 2.81 -11.96
C ILE A 155 2.33 2.01 -11.26
N VAL A 156 1.11 2.03 -11.82
CA VAL A 156 0.04 1.13 -11.41
C VAL A 156 -0.23 0.19 -12.57
N PRO A 157 0.04 -1.12 -12.45
CA PRO A 157 -0.24 -2.09 -13.49
C PRO A 157 -1.74 -2.16 -13.81
N ARG A 158 -2.09 -2.70 -14.98
CA ARG A 158 -3.49 -2.85 -15.38
C ARG A 158 -4.31 -3.69 -14.39
N ASP A 159 -3.71 -4.76 -13.87
CA ASP A 159 -4.37 -5.71 -12.96
C ASP A 159 -3.47 -5.92 -11.71
N PRO A 160 -3.32 -4.89 -10.84
CA PRO A 160 -2.34 -4.91 -9.76
C PRO A 160 -2.58 -6.03 -8.75
N GLN A 161 -3.83 -6.50 -8.59
CA GLN A 161 -4.21 -7.55 -7.64
C GLN A 161 -3.72 -8.94 -8.02
N ILE A 162 -3.34 -9.18 -9.28
CA ILE A 162 -2.88 -10.50 -9.75
C ILE A 162 -1.39 -10.52 -10.13
N MET A 163 -0.66 -9.44 -9.91
CA MET A 163 0.73 -9.33 -10.36
C MET A 163 1.62 -10.42 -9.77
N VAL A 164 1.48 -10.75 -8.49
CA VAL A 164 2.25 -11.82 -7.84
C VAL A 164 1.96 -13.18 -8.48
N ALA A 165 0.67 -13.51 -8.70
CA ALA A 165 0.28 -14.76 -9.36
C ALA A 165 0.78 -14.82 -10.81
N ARG A 166 0.74 -13.70 -11.53
CA ARG A 166 1.27 -13.59 -12.90
C ARG A 166 2.78 -13.78 -12.94
N GLY A 167 3.50 -13.19 -11.99
CA GLY A 167 4.95 -13.40 -11.86
C GLY A 167 5.31 -14.86 -11.59
N ALA A 168 4.58 -15.53 -10.69
CA ALA A 168 4.75 -16.95 -10.41
C ALA A 168 4.49 -17.81 -11.66
N ALA A 169 3.47 -17.53 -12.45
CA ALA A 169 3.17 -18.24 -13.69
C ALA A 169 4.27 -18.05 -14.74
N LEU A 170 4.82 -16.84 -14.87
CA LEU A 170 5.91 -16.55 -15.80
C LEU A 170 7.22 -17.27 -15.42
N SER A 171 7.53 -17.32 -14.12
CA SER A 171 8.75 -18.02 -13.63
C SER A 171 8.74 -19.52 -13.97
N LEU A 172 7.59 -20.17 -14.01
CA LEU A 172 7.47 -21.57 -14.43
C LEU A 172 7.88 -21.73 -15.92
N THR A 173 7.48 -20.79 -16.77
CA THR A 173 7.83 -20.83 -18.20
C THR A 173 9.35 -20.78 -18.40
N ASP A 174 10.04 -19.92 -17.64
CA ASP A 174 11.50 -19.78 -17.71
C ASP A 174 12.23 -21.04 -17.19
N MET A 175 11.71 -21.66 -16.12
CA MET A 175 12.23 -22.91 -15.59
C MET A 175 12.16 -24.06 -16.60
N PHE A 176 11.05 -24.21 -17.33
CA PHE A 176 10.89 -25.24 -18.36
C PHE A 176 11.71 -24.95 -19.62
N ALA A 177 11.87 -23.68 -20.01
CA ALA A 177 12.72 -23.30 -21.14
C ALA A 177 14.21 -23.56 -20.87
N SER A 178 14.66 -23.44 -19.63
CA SER A 178 16.06 -23.69 -19.21
C SER A 178 16.39 -25.17 -19.04
N SER A 179 15.40 -26.07 -19.08
CA SER A 179 15.55 -27.52 -18.87
C SER A 179 15.63 -28.33 -20.19
N GLN A 180 15.62 -27.65 -21.35
CA GLN A 180 15.78 -28.22 -22.69
C GLN A 180 17.16 -27.83 -23.26
#